data_489f51d24178c1c560f548280715bf9a
#
_entry.id   489f51d24178c1c560f548280715bf9a
#
_cell.length_a   1.000
_cell.length_b   1.000
_cell.length_c   1.000
_cell.angle_alpha   90.00
_cell.angle_beta   90.00
_cell.angle_gamma   90.00
#
_symmetry.space_group_name_H-M   'P 1'
#
loop_
_entity.id
_entity.type
_entity.pdbx_description
1 polymer ?
#
loop_
_entity_poly.entity_id
_entity_poly.type
_entity_poly.pdbx_seq_one_letter_code
_entity_poly.pdbx_strand_id
1 'polypeptide(L)'
;MQLALTGANGQLGKTIQQQWASAPISERYELHPFDKQLDITDFASLENKLSASGVSVIINAAAYTEVDGAEQDAEARRLAFAVNGDGPANLALWAKSSGARLIHLSTDFVFDGTASSPYREQDATNPLGVYGASKLAGELAVAKILPSDSVIVRASWLYSQYNKNFLKTTLRLMVEKDSLAVVNDQTGSPTSTSALTHFLFNIVCSEKGNGIYHFSDKGVISWYDFAAAIQEEGIKAGLLEKSIPISSISTAQYPTLATRPAYSVLDCTRAEADFACTTAPWREQLRQVIQCIQDRD
;
A
#
# COMPACT_ATOMS: atom_id res chain seq x y z
N MET A 1 0.29 -2.42 25.64
CA MET A 1 1.32 -1.71 24.85
C MET A 1 0.63 -0.73 23.92
N GLN A 2 1.32 0.32 23.45
CA GLN A 2 0.74 1.36 22.59
C GLN A 2 1.24 1.22 21.16
N LEU A 3 0.33 1.26 20.17
CA LEU A 3 0.64 1.19 18.75
C LEU A 3 0.20 2.48 18.05
N ALA A 4 1.15 3.18 17.44
CA ALA A 4 0.85 4.34 16.61
C ALA A 4 0.62 3.92 15.14
N LEU A 5 -0.45 4.44 14.55
CA LEU A 5 -0.76 4.30 13.13
C LEU A 5 -0.70 5.68 12.48
N THR A 6 0.25 5.92 11.58
CA THR A 6 0.27 7.15 10.77
C THR A 6 -0.50 6.95 9.46
N GLY A 7 -1.01 8.04 8.86
CA GLY A 7 -1.85 7.94 7.67
C GLY A 7 -3.22 7.31 7.94
N ALA A 8 -3.77 7.54 9.13
CA ALA A 8 -5.00 6.91 9.62
C ALA A 8 -6.23 7.15 8.72
N ASN A 9 -6.29 8.27 7.99
CA ASN A 9 -7.38 8.60 7.07
C ASN A 9 -7.18 8.04 5.64
N GLY A 10 -6.03 7.43 5.36
CA GLY A 10 -5.76 6.70 4.13
C GLY A 10 -6.59 5.42 4.00
N GLN A 11 -6.64 4.81 2.81
CA GLN A 11 -7.42 3.58 2.61
C GLN A 11 -6.97 2.43 3.53
N LEU A 12 -5.65 2.23 3.69
CA LEU A 12 -5.11 1.22 4.59
C LEU A 12 -5.36 1.59 6.06
N GLY A 13 -5.12 2.86 6.44
CA GLY A 13 -5.36 3.33 7.80
C GLY A 13 -6.80 3.14 8.27
N LYS A 14 -7.78 3.43 7.41
CA LYS A 14 -9.20 3.17 7.70
C LYS A 14 -9.53 1.68 7.82
N THR A 15 -8.90 0.83 7.00
CA THR A 15 -9.09 -0.62 7.09
C THR A 15 -8.52 -1.16 8.40
N ILE A 16 -7.32 -0.72 8.80
CA ILE A 16 -6.72 -1.10 10.08
C ILE A 16 -7.65 -0.71 11.24
N GLN A 17 -8.14 0.51 11.27
CA GLN A 17 -9.07 0.97 12.32
C GLN A 17 -10.37 0.17 12.36
N GLN A 18 -10.96 -0.14 11.19
CA GLN A 18 -12.18 -0.94 11.11
C GLN A 18 -11.98 -2.36 11.67
N GLN A 19 -10.86 -2.99 11.34
CA GLN A 19 -10.61 -4.38 11.73
C GLN A 19 -10.02 -4.50 13.14
N TRP A 20 -9.59 -3.38 13.74
CA TRP A 20 -8.87 -3.38 15.01
C TRP A 20 -9.64 -4.04 16.14
N ALA A 21 -10.89 -3.62 16.36
CA ALA A 21 -11.67 -4.06 17.51
C ALA A 21 -11.97 -5.58 17.51
N SER A 22 -12.01 -6.21 16.34
CA SER A 22 -12.25 -7.65 16.18
C SER A 22 -10.97 -8.48 16.09
N ALA A 23 -9.79 -7.83 16.01
CA ALA A 23 -8.53 -8.53 15.84
C ALA A 23 -7.90 -8.89 17.21
N PRO A 24 -7.32 -10.09 17.37
CA PRO A 24 -6.67 -10.50 18.63
C PRO A 24 -5.57 -9.56 19.12
N ILE A 25 -4.96 -8.78 18.21
CA ILE A 25 -3.95 -7.78 18.54
C ILE A 25 -4.48 -6.70 19.48
N SER A 26 -5.79 -6.38 19.43
CA SER A 26 -6.42 -5.36 20.28
C SER A 26 -6.42 -5.73 21.77
N GLU A 27 -6.26 -6.98 22.12
CA GLU A 27 -6.09 -7.43 23.51
C GLU A 27 -4.70 -7.06 24.08
N ARG A 28 -3.70 -6.88 23.20
CA ARG A 28 -2.30 -6.63 23.58
C ARG A 28 -1.89 -5.18 23.39
N TYR A 29 -2.48 -4.50 22.42
CA TYR A 29 -2.14 -3.14 22.03
C TYR A 29 -3.35 -2.24 22.02
N GLU A 30 -3.17 -1.00 22.43
CA GLU A 30 -4.10 0.12 22.22
C GLU A 30 -3.67 0.88 20.97
N LEU A 31 -4.61 1.13 20.05
CA LEU A 31 -4.36 1.80 18.77
C LEU A 31 -4.48 3.32 18.92
N HIS A 32 -3.43 4.04 18.53
CA HIS A 32 -3.40 5.49 18.43
C HIS A 32 -3.33 5.90 16.95
N PRO A 33 -4.46 6.24 16.33
CA PRO A 33 -4.50 6.66 14.93
C PRO A 33 -4.11 8.13 14.78
N PHE A 34 -3.12 8.41 13.96
CA PHE A 34 -2.64 9.73 13.60
C PHE A 34 -2.78 9.97 12.10
N ASP A 35 -3.19 11.18 11.74
CA ASP A 35 -3.21 11.68 10.38
C ASP A 35 -2.44 13.01 10.32
N LYS A 36 -2.94 14.03 9.65
CA LYS A 36 -2.26 15.34 9.47
C LYS A 36 -1.88 16.03 10.77
N GLN A 37 -2.50 15.69 11.88
CA GLN A 37 -2.11 16.22 13.21
C GLN A 37 -0.73 15.71 13.67
N LEU A 38 -0.22 14.60 13.12
CA LEU A 38 1.13 14.12 13.31
C LEU A 38 1.89 14.29 11.99
N ASP A 39 2.57 15.41 11.83
CA ASP A 39 3.41 15.62 10.65
C ASP A 39 4.70 14.80 10.80
N ILE A 40 4.82 13.75 10.00
CA ILE A 40 6.00 12.88 10.03
C ILE A 40 7.26 13.55 9.47
N THR A 41 7.12 14.66 8.74
CA THR A 41 8.25 15.44 8.23
C THR A 41 8.86 16.37 9.28
N ASP A 42 8.13 16.63 10.37
CA ASP A 42 8.58 17.43 11.50
C ASP A 42 8.93 16.53 12.71
N PHE A 43 10.24 16.39 13.00
CA PHE A 43 10.73 15.57 14.10
C PHE A 43 10.22 16.05 15.48
N ALA A 44 10.07 17.35 15.69
CA ALA A 44 9.54 17.88 16.95
C ALA A 44 8.07 17.49 17.15
N SER A 45 7.28 17.41 16.06
CA SER A 45 5.91 16.88 16.10
C SER A 45 5.88 15.43 16.57
N LEU A 46 6.82 14.59 16.09
CA LEU A 46 6.95 13.19 16.51
C LEU A 46 7.30 13.09 18.00
N GLU A 47 8.33 13.81 18.46
CA GLU A 47 8.75 13.81 19.86
C GLU A 47 7.60 14.17 20.80
N ASN A 48 6.89 15.26 20.51
CA ASN A 48 5.82 15.74 21.36
C ASN A 48 4.64 14.77 21.46
N LYS A 49 4.26 14.10 20.37
CA LYS A 49 3.04 13.30 20.32
C LYS A 49 3.25 11.82 20.61
N LEU A 50 4.32 11.23 20.11
CA LEU A 50 4.59 9.81 20.31
C LEU A 50 5.18 9.53 21.69
N SER A 51 6.06 10.40 22.22
CA SER A 51 6.67 10.21 23.56
C SER A 51 5.63 10.28 24.67
N ALA A 52 4.66 11.17 24.56
CA ALA A 52 3.57 11.28 25.54
C ALA A 52 2.67 10.04 25.61
N SER A 53 2.64 9.23 24.54
CA SER A 53 1.74 8.07 24.41
C SER A 53 2.40 6.74 24.76
N GLY A 54 3.70 6.68 25.05
CA GLY A 54 4.41 5.42 25.39
C GLY A 54 4.37 4.37 24.27
N VAL A 55 4.44 4.84 23.02
CA VAL A 55 4.36 4.00 21.81
C VAL A 55 5.52 3.02 21.73
N SER A 56 5.21 1.74 21.57
CA SER A 56 6.19 0.65 21.40
C SER A 56 6.26 0.10 19.96
N VAL A 57 5.24 0.35 19.14
CA VAL A 57 5.19 -0.05 17.73
C VAL A 57 4.59 1.06 16.90
N ILE A 58 5.16 1.31 15.72
CA ILE A 58 4.62 2.24 14.73
C ILE A 58 4.30 1.47 13.45
N ILE A 59 3.07 1.62 12.93
CA ILE A 59 2.71 1.28 11.55
C ILE A 59 2.68 2.57 10.76
N ASN A 60 3.64 2.77 9.87
CA ASN A 60 3.70 3.94 9.00
C ASN A 60 3.00 3.66 7.66
N ALA A 61 1.72 4.07 7.57
CA ALA A 61 0.93 4.09 6.34
C ALA A 61 0.77 5.50 5.74
N ALA A 62 1.42 6.51 6.32
CA ALA A 62 1.47 7.86 5.75
C ALA A 62 2.38 7.86 4.51
N ALA A 63 1.89 8.42 3.41
CA ALA A 63 2.64 8.54 2.17
C ALA A 63 2.05 9.63 1.26
N TYR A 64 2.88 10.22 0.44
CA TYR A 64 2.47 10.93 -0.76
C TYR A 64 2.23 9.88 -1.86
N THR A 65 1.00 9.75 -2.35
CA THR A 65 0.58 8.66 -3.25
C THR A 65 0.11 9.12 -4.63
N GLU A 66 0.17 10.43 -4.92
CA GLU A 66 -0.19 10.98 -6.23
C GLU A 66 0.98 10.73 -7.21
N VAL A 67 0.98 9.55 -7.85
CA VAL A 67 2.08 9.07 -8.71
C VAL A 67 2.38 10.05 -9.86
N ASP A 68 1.35 10.44 -10.62
CA ASP A 68 1.49 11.43 -11.69
C ASP A 68 1.72 12.84 -11.12
N GLY A 69 1.11 13.15 -9.98
CA GLY A 69 1.30 14.42 -9.28
C GLY A 69 2.76 14.68 -8.88
N ALA A 70 3.49 13.64 -8.50
CA ALA A 70 4.90 13.75 -8.12
C ALA A 70 5.82 14.20 -9.27
N GLU A 71 5.42 13.97 -10.53
CA GLU A 71 6.16 14.37 -11.73
C GLU A 71 5.81 15.78 -12.21
N GLN A 72 4.79 16.43 -11.64
CA GLN A 72 4.18 17.62 -12.19
C GLN A 72 5.14 18.82 -12.16
N ASP A 73 5.81 19.05 -11.04
CA ASP A 73 6.76 20.15 -10.85
C ASP A 73 7.77 19.90 -9.71
N ALA A 74 8.69 20.84 -9.52
CA ALA A 74 9.73 20.73 -8.50
C ALA A 74 9.18 20.73 -7.06
N GLU A 75 8.06 21.42 -6.79
CA GLU A 75 7.44 21.49 -5.47
C GLU A 75 6.76 20.17 -5.12
N ALA A 76 5.99 19.58 -6.06
CA ALA A 76 5.39 18.26 -5.91
C ALA A 76 6.45 17.17 -5.68
N ARG A 77 7.56 17.24 -6.42
CA ARG A 77 8.73 16.37 -6.22
C ARG A 77 9.32 16.54 -4.82
N ARG A 78 9.56 17.77 -4.38
CA ARG A 78 10.08 18.07 -3.04
C ARG A 78 9.16 17.49 -1.95
N LEU A 79 7.85 17.69 -2.10
CA LEU A 79 6.86 17.18 -1.16
C LEU A 79 6.85 15.64 -1.13
N ALA A 80 6.94 14.98 -2.29
CA ALA A 80 7.01 13.52 -2.36
C ALA A 80 8.24 12.99 -1.58
N PHE A 81 9.42 13.59 -1.76
CA PHE A 81 10.62 13.18 -1.01
C PHE A 81 10.54 13.52 0.48
N ALA A 82 10.00 14.68 0.86
CA ALA A 82 9.80 15.03 2.26
C ALA A 82 8.90 14.00 2.98
N VAL A 83 7.73 13.67 2.38
CA VAL A 83 6.78 12.73 3.01
C VAL A 83 7.24 11.27 2.92
N ASN A 84 7.75 10.84 1.76
CA ASN A 84 8.09 9.42 1.52
C ASN A 84 9.54 9.07 1.90
N GLY A 85 10.45 10.04 1.95
CA GLY A 85 11.86 9.87 2.29
C GLY A 85 12.18 10.35 3.70
N ASP A 86 12.04 11.67 3.96
CA ASP A 86 12.43 12.27 5.23
C ASP A 86 11.48 11.85 6.37
N GLY A 87 10.17 11.75 6.10
CA GLY A 87 9.19 11.30 7.09
C GLY A 87 9.51 9.93 7.69
N PRO A 88 9.71 8.86 6.89
CA PRO A 88 10.17 7.56 7.39
C PRO A 88 11.51 7.59 8.11
N ALA A 89 12.46 8.46 7.66
CA ALA A 89 13.73 8.65 8.35
C ALA A 89 13.53 9.21 9.77
N ASN A 90 12.68 10.22 9.91
CA ASN A 90 12.32 10.80 11.21
C ASN A 90 11.65 9.76 12.14
N LEU A 91 10.71 8.98 11.60
CA LEU A 91 10.07 7.89 12.36
C LEU A 91 11.08 6.83 12.82
N ALA A 92 12.05 6.47 11.97
CA ALA A 92 13.12 5.54 12.33
C ALA A 92 14.06 6.10 13.38
N LEU A 93 14.40 7.40 13.33
CA LEU A 93 15.20 8.09 14.35
C LEU A 93 14.48 8.10 15.68
N TRP A 94 13.19 8.46 15.69
CA TRP A 94 12.37 8.45 16.89
C TRP A 94 12.25 7.03 17.48
N ALA A 95 11.93 6.04 16.62
CA ALA A 95 11.83 4.64 17.05
C ALA A 95 13.13 4.13 17.67
N LYS A 96 14.28 4.48 17.08
CA LYS A 96 15.60 4.13 17.61
C LYS A 96 15.86 4.72 19.00
N SER A 97 15.47 5.98 19.21
CA SER A 97 15.69 6.66 20.50
C SER A 97 14.76 6.17 21.61
N SER A 98 13.55 5.73 21.25
CA SER A 98 12.52 5.25 22.18
C SER A 98 12.52 3.73 22.39
N GLY A 99 13.28 2.96 21.59
CA GLY A 99 13.24 1.50 21.58
C GLY A 99 11.97 0.92 20.96
N ALA A 100 11.25 1.71 20.14
CA ALA A 100 10.06 1.27 19.44
C ALA A 100 10.40 0.52 18.14
N ARG A 101 9.49 -0.37 17.71
CA ARG A 101 9.57 -1.06 16.42
C ARG A 101 8.85 -0.27 15.34
N LEU A 102 9.41 -0.21 14.13
CA LEU A 102 8.81 0.47 12.97
C LEU A 102 8.42 -0.51 11.87
N ILE A 103 7.16 -0.49 11.45
CA ILE A 103 6.67 -1.19 10.26
C ILE A 103 6.34 -0.13 9.22
N HIS A 104 7.12 -0.09 8.12
CA HIS A 104 7.01 0.94 7.08
C HIS A 104 6.46 0.38 5.78
N LEU A 105 5.39 1.00 5.25
CA LEU A 105 4.77 0.61 3.97
C LEU A 105 5.54 1.24 2.80
N SER A 106 5.96 0.40 1.86
CA SER A 106 6.59 0.79 0.60
C SER A 106 5.78 0.26 -0.60
N THR A 107 6.38 0.21 -1.79
CA THR A 107 5.72 -0.02 -3.06
C THR A 107 6.54 -0.90 -3.99
N ASP A 108 5.86 -1.58 -4.91
CA ASP A 108 6.43 -2.25 -6.09
C ASP A 108 7.09 -1.28 -7.08
N PHE A 109 6.76 0.02 -7.07
CA PHE A 109 7.34 1.05 -7.94
C PHE A 109 8.82 1.35 -7.65
N VAL A 110 9.43 0.69 -6.68
CA VAL A 110 10.90 0.71 -6.49
C VAL A 110 11.64 -0.08 -7.56
N PHE A 111 10.94 -0.92 -8.35
CA PHE A 111 11.48 -1.73 -9.43
C PHE A 111 11.25 -1.08 -10.81
N ASP A 112 12.09 -1.42 -11.80
CA ASP A 112 12.03 -0.87 -13.16
C ASP A 112 11.07 -1.62 -14.11
N GLY A 113 10.55 -2.75 -13.69
CA GLY A 113 9.60 -3.51 -14.51
C GLY A 113 10.22 -4.35 -15.63
N THR A 114 11.54 -4.60 -15.60
CA THR A 114 12.26 -5.37 -16.65
C THR A 114 12.36 -6.86 -16.35
N ALA A 115 11.96 -7.30 -15.16
CA ALA A 115 12.00 -8.70 -14.78
C ALA A 115 10.98 -9.55 -15.58
N SER A 116 11.31 -10.82 -15.77
CA SER A 116 10.44 -11.86 -16.38
C SER A 116 9.89 -12.86 -15.37
N SER A 117 10.19 -12.67 -14.08
CA SER A 117 9.72 -13.46 -12.94
C SER A 117 9.43 -12.55 -11.76
N PRO A 118 8.65 -13.00 -10.76
CA PRO A 118 8.34 -12.18 -9.60
C PRO A 118 9.59 -11.64 -8.91
N TYR A 119 9.58 -10.33 -8.61
CA TYR A 119 10.66 -9.64 -7.91
C TYR A 119 10.80 -10.17 -6.49
N ARG A 120 12.02 -10.48 -6.08
CA ARG A 120 12.39 -10.83 -4.71
C ARG A 120 12.90 -9.61 -3.95
N GLU A 121 12.90 -9.69 -2.63
CA GLU A 121 13.30 -8.57 -1.75
C GLU A 121 14.74 -8.11 -1.99
N GLN A 122 15.63 -9.02 -2.40
CA GLN A 122 17.04 -8.74 -2.70
C GLN A 122 17.32 -8.28 -4.14
N ASP A 123 16.32 -8.29 -5.01
CA ASP A 123 16.50 -7.85 -6.40
C ASP A 123 16.82 -6.35 -6.44
N ALA A 124 17.64 -5.95 -7.41
CA ALA A 124 18.06 -4.57 -7.57
C ALA A 124 16.88 -3.65 -7.81
N THR A 125 16.80 -2.57 -7.04
CA THR A 125 15.81 -1.52 -7.22
C THR A 125 16.30 -0.49 -8.24
N ASN A 126 15.40 -0.01 -9.11
CA ASN A 126 15.68 1.01 -10.12
C ASN A 126 14.37 1.74 -10.48
N PRO A 127 13.85 2.62 -9.60
CA PRO A 127 12.56 3.26 -9.80
C PRO A 127 12.54 4.15 -11.03
N LEU A 128 11.47 4.09 -11.82
CA LEU A 128 11.32 4.81 -13.09
C LEU A 128 10.83 6.26 -12.93
N GLY A 129 10.29 6.61 -11.75
CA GLY A 129 9.69 7.91 -11.50
C GLY A 129 9.91 8.41 -10.07
N VAL A 130 9.49 9.65 -9.84
CA VAL A 130 9.66 10.36 -8.56
C VAL A 130 9.01 9.64 -7.40
N TYR A 131 7.78 9.13 -7.58
CA TYR A 131 7.09 8.38 -6.52
C TYR A 131 7.91 7.18 -6.05
N GLY A 132 8.31 6.29 -6.97
CA GLY A 132 9.13 5.12 -6.65
C GLY A 132 10.46 5.51 -6.00
N ALA A 133 11.14 6.53 -6.54
CA ALA A 133 12.41 7.03 -6.01
C ALA A 133 12.26 7.61 -4.59
N SER A 134 11.19 8.35 -4.31
CA SER A 134 10.91 8.90 -2.99
C SER A 134 10.60 7.80 -1.96
N LYS A 135 9.85 6.75 -2.35
CA LYS A 135 9.59 5.59 -1.50
C LYS A 135 10.87 4.81 -1.20
N LEU A 136 11.71 4.59 -2.22
CA LEU A 136 13.02 3.93 -2.05
C LEU A 136 13.93 4.72 -1.10
N ALA A 137 13.94 6.05 -1.19
CA ALA A 137 14.71 6.87 -0.25
C ALA A 137 14.29 6.62 1.21
N GLY A 138 12.99 6.48 1.48
CA GLY A 138 12.47 6.10 2.79
C GLY A 138 12.90 4.69 3.24
N GLU A 139 12.83 3.69 2.36
CA GLU A 139 13.32 2.34 2.64
C GLU A 139 14.79 2.34 3.08
N LEU A 140 15.63 3.01 2.29
CA LEU A 140 17.08 3.08 2.56
C LEU A 140 17.38 3.80 3.87
N ALA A 141 16.65 4.88 4.18
CA ALA A 141 16.80 5.59 5.44
C ALA A 141 16.38 4.72 6.64
N VAL A 142 15.22 4.07 6.58
CA VAL A 142 14.73 3.17 7.64
C VAL A 142 15.71 2.01 7.85
N ALA A 143 16.15 1.33 6.80
CA ALA A 143 17.07 0.20 6.88
C ALA A 143 18.44 0.61 7.47
N LYS A 144 18.92 1.83 7.16
CA LYS A 144 20.19 2.35 7.70
C LYS A 144 20.08 2.76 9.16
N ILE A 145 18.97 3.40 9.56
CA ILE A 145 18.81 3.98 10.91
C ILE A 145 18.38 2.91 11.91
N LEU A 146 17.47 2.01 11.53
CA LEU A 146 16.82 1.03 12.41
C LEU A 146 16.87 -0.40 11.83
N PRO A 147 18.06 -0.97 11.58
CA PRO A 147 18.21 -2.24 10.84
C PRO A 147 17.63 -3.47 11.57
N SER A 148 17.60 -3.46 12.91
CA SER A 148 17.16 -4.62 13.71
C SER A 148 15.70 -4.57 14.11
N ASP A 149 15.11 -3.37 14.19
CA ASP A 149 13.79 -3.15 14.78
C ASP A 149 12.81 -2.53 13.75
N SER A 150 13.10 -2.71 12.46
CA SER A 150 12.21 -2.29 11.40
C SER A 150 11.82 -3.42 10.45
N VAL A 151 10.57 -3.36 9.97
CA VAL A 151 10.05 -4.15 8.85
C VAL A 151 9.59 -3.18 7.78
N ILE A 152 10.05 -3.38 6.55
CA ILE A 152 9.64 -2.64 5.38
C ILE A 152 8.77 -3.57 4.54
N VAL A 153 7.52 -3.18 4.26
CA VAL A 153 6.58 -3.98 3.48
C VAL A 153 6.35 -3.29 2.13
N ARG A 154 6.85 -3.88 1.06
CA ARG A 154 6.50 -3.49 -0.30
C ARG A 154 5.19 -4.15 -0.70
N ALA A 155 4.21 -3.35 -1.10
CA ALA A 155 2.91 -3.82 -1.58
C ALA A 155 2.58 -3.21 -2.95
N SER A 156 1.78 -3.90 -3.75
CA SER A 156 1.40 -3.49 -5.11
C SER A 156 -0.10 -3.27 -5.20
N TRP A 157 -0.53 -2.30 -6.02
CA TRP A 157 -1.90 -2.10 -6.48
C TRP A 157 -2.96 -2.14 -5.36
N LEU A 158 -2.74 -1.36 -4.28
CA LEU A 158 -3.64 -1.33 -3.13
C LEU A 158 -5.04 -0.85 -3.52
N TYR A 159 -6.06 -1.60 -3.08
CA TYR A 159 -7.46 -1.24 -3.24
C TYR A 159 -8.29 -1.58 -2.00
N SER A 160 -9.42 -0.89 -1.83
CA SER A 160 -10.34 -1.06 -0.72
C SER A 160 -11.70 -0.44 -1.01
N GLN A 161 -12.66 -0.61 -0.10
CA GLN A 161 -13.92 0.13 -0.08
C GLN A 161 -13.76 1.61 0.31
N TYR A 162 -12.57 2.05 0.75
CA TYR A 162 -12.30 3.40 1.20
C TYR A 162 -11.60 4.25 0.16
N ASN A 163 -11.80 5.55 0.23
CA ASN A 163 -11.11 6.58 -0.53
C ASN A 163 -11.09 6.31 -2.06
N LYS A 164 -10.33 7.09 -2.81
CA LYS A 164 -10.13 6.92 -4.25
C LYS A 164 -9.08 5.83 -4.50
N ASN A 165 -9.41 4.84 -5.32
CA ASN A 165 -8.51 3.80 -5.80
C ASN A 165 -9.01 3.27 -7.14
N PHE A 166 -8.29 2.33 -7.77
CA PHE A 166 -8.63 1.80 -9.09
C PHE A 166 -10.01 1.14 -9.10
N LEU A 167 -10.33 0.28 -8.11
CA LEU A 167 -11.63 -0.40 -8.02
C LEU A 167 -12.79 0.61 -8.00
N LYS A 168 -12.78 1.57 -7.09
CA LYS A 168 -13.87 2.55 -6.96
C LYS A 168 -13.95 3.49 -8.16
N THR A 169 -12.81 3.87 -8.73
CA THR A 169 -12.77 4.70 -9.93
C THR A 169 -13.37 3.95 -11.12
N THR A 170 -13.03 2.68 -11.29
CA THR A 170 -13.52 1.84 -12.38
C THR A 170 -15.02 1.60 -12.25
N LEU A 171 -15.54 1.25 -11.06
CA LEU A 171 -16.98 1.11 -10.80
C LEU A 171 -17.74 2.40 -11.16
N ARG A 172 -17.27 3.55 -10.68
CA ARG A 172 -17.89 4.85 -11.00
C ARG A 172 -17.90 5.13 -12.51
N LEU A 173 -16.76 4.90 -13.18
CA LEU A 173 -16.66 5.12 -14.62
C LEU A 173 -17.59 4.18 -15.43
N MET A 174 -17.80 2.94 -14.95
CA MET A 174 -18.72 1.99 -15.57
C MET A 174 -20.20 2.42 -15.46
N VAL A 175 -20.54 3.21 -14.44
CA VAL A 175 -21.87 3.83 -14.33
C VAL A 175 -21.98 5.07 -15.23
N GLU A 176 -20.91 5.87 -15.34
CA GLU A 176 -20.93 7.17 -16.03
C GLU A 176 -20.68 7.09 -17.55
N LYS A 177 -20.09 6.00 -18.05
CA LYS A 177 -19.61 5.86 -19.44
C LYS A 177 -20.24 4.66 -20.14
N ASP A 178 -20.32 4.75 -21.46
CA ASP A 178 -20.78 3.65 -22.31
C ASP A 178 -19.68 2.66 -22.70
N SER A 179 -18.42 3.00 -22.50
CA SER A 179 -17.27 2.13 -22.71
C SER A 179 -16.06 2.61 -21.93
N LEU A 180 -15.10 1.71 -21.65
CA LEU A 180 -13.80 2.03 -21.07
C LEU A 180 -12.65 1.51 -21.94
N ALA A 181 -11.50 2.19 -21.87
CA ALA A 181 -10.24 1.72 -22.41
C ALA A 181 -9.24 1.54 -21.25
N VAL A 182 -8.66 0.35 -21.10
CA VAL A 182 -7.79 0.01 -19.97
C VAL A 182 -6.50 -0.65 -20.44
N VAL A 183 -5.38 -0.24 -19.84
CA VAL A 183 -4.03 -0.71 -20.16
C VAL A 183 -3.91 -2.22 -19.88
N ASN A 184 -3.31 -2.96 -20.82
CA ASN A 184 -3.14 -4.41 -20.75
C ASN A 184 -1.67 -4.88 -20.77
N ASP A 185 -0.73 -3.98 -21.01
CA ASP A 185 0.71 -4.26 -21.06
C ASP A 185 1.47 -3.83 -19.77
N GLN A 186 0.74 -3.64 -18.69
CA GLN A 186 1.27 -3.49 -17.33
C GLN A 186 0.75 -4.64 -16.47
N THR A 187 1.67 -5.44 -15.93
CA THR A 187 1.37 -6.68 -15.20
C THR A 187 1.80 -6.56 -13.75
N GLY A 188 0.92 -6.93 -12.84
CA GLY A 188 1.15 -6.87 -11.39
C GLY A 188 0.20 -7.79 -10.62
N SER A 189 0.11 -7.55 -9.32
CA SER A 189 -0.82 -8.26 -8.42
C SER A 189 -1.59 -7.24 -7.57
N PRO A 190 -2.93 -7.21 -7.61
CA PRO A 190 -3.72 -6.38 -6.71
C PRO A 190 -3.50 -6.80 -5.25
N THR A 191 -3.64 -5.86 -4.34
CA THR A 191 -3.55 -6.11 -2.90
C THR A 191 -4.74 -5.48 -2.20
N SER A 192 -5.60 -6.29 -1.60
CA SER A 192 -6.67 -5.77 -0.76
C SER A 192 -6.08 -5.21 0.55
N THR A 193 -6.56 -4.04 0.98
CA THR A 193 -6.12 -3.49 2.26
C THR A 193 -6.52 -4.37 3.44
N SER A 194 -7.56 -5.20 3.29
CA SER A 194 -7.99 -6.18 4.30
C SER A 194 -6.93 -7.25 4.52
N ALA A 195 -6.45 -7.89 3.45
CA ALA A 195 -5.41 -8.90 3.52
C ALA A 195 -4.09 -8.32 4.04
N LEU A 196 -3.71 -7.13 3.55
CA LEU A 196 -2.53 -6.42 4.03
C LEU A 196 -2.63 -6.07 5.52
N THR A 197 -3.79 -5.68 6.01
CA THR A 197 -4.02 -5.40 7.44
C THR A 197 -3.77 -6.65 8.30
N HIS A 198 -4.30 -7.80 7.91
CA HIS A 198 -4.04 -9.05 8.63
C HIS A 198 -2.55 -9.41 8.64
N PHE A 199 -1.85 -9.21 7.52
CA PHE A 199 -0.41 -9.42 7.45
C PHE A 199 0.35 -8.48 8.40
N LEU A 200 0.00 -7.18 8.44
CA LEU A 200 0.59 -6.22 9.36
C LEU A 200 0.36 -6.60 10.83
N PHE A 201 -0.83 -7.09 11.16
CA PHE A 201 -1.12 -7.59 12.51
C PHE A 201 -0.26 -8.80 12.87
N ASN A 202 -0.02 -9.72 11.94
CA ASN A 202 0.89 -10.84 12.16
C ASN A 202 2.33 -10.36 12.40
N ILE A 203 2.81 -9.35 11.66
CA ILE A 203 4.12 -8.73 11.88
C ILE A 203 4.20 -8.12 13.29
N VAL A 204 3.18 -7.37 13.72
CA VAL A 204 3.15 -6.75 15.07
C VAL A 204 3.16 -7.81 16.17
N CYS A 205 2.39 -8.89 15.99
CA CYS A 205 2.31 -9.98 16.97
C CYS A 205 3.56 -10.87 17.00
N SER A 206 4.37 -10.83 15.95
CA SER A 206 5.61 -11.61 15.85
C SER A 206 6.78 -10.86 16.49
N GLU A 207 7.54 -11.54 17.34
CA GLU A 207 8.82 -11.04 17.84
C GLU A 207 9.97 -11.21 16.81
N LYS A 208 9.68 -11.86 15.68
CA LYS A 208 10.61 -12.14 14.59
C LYS A 208 10.37 -11.22 13.40
N GLY A 209 11.33 -11.20 12.51
CA GLY A 209 11.27 -10.49 11.24
C GLY A 209 11.80 -9.06 11.34
N ASN A 210 12.77 -8.79 10.50
CA ASN A 210 13.29 -7.47 10.18
C ASN A 210 13.67 -7.41 8.71
N GLY A 211 13.92 -6.19 8.21
CA GLY A 211 14.27 -5.96 6.82
C GLY A 211 13.05 -5.88 5.89
N ILE A 212 13.23 -6.24 4.63
CA ILE A 212 12.23 -6.04 3.58
C ILE A 212 11.40 -7.31 3.39
N TYR A 213 10.10 -7.13 3.20
CA TYR A 213 9.13 -8.17 2.84
C TYR A 213 8.24 -7.68 1.71
N HIS A 214 7.81 -8.60 0.87
CA HIS A 214 6.83 -8.36 -0.19
C HIS A 214 5.47 -8.91 0.22
N PHE A 215 4.39 -8.18 -0.13
CA PHE A 215 3.04 -8.65 0.11
C PHE A 215 2.09 -8.22 -1.02
N SER A 216 1.38 -9.19 -1.60
CA SER A 216 0.24 -8.99 -2.52
C SER A 216 -0.72 -10.16 -2.44
N ASP A 217 -1.94 -10.01 -2.93
CA ASP A 217 -2.85 -11.14 -3.11
C ASP A 217 -2.32 -12.04 -4.24
N LYS A 218 -2.66 -13.35 -4.20
CA LYS A 218 -2.18 -14.32 -5.21
C LYS A 218 -2.81 -14.09 -6.57
N GLY A 219 -1.98 -14.06 -7.60
CA GLY A 219 -2.35 -14.00 -9.00
C GLY A 219 -1.61 -12.89 -9.73
N VAL A 220 -1.46 -13.07 -11.02
CA VAL A 220 -0.72 -12.17 -11.93
C VAL A 220 -1.69 -11.73 -13.01
N ILE A 221 -1.95 -10.42 -13.12
CA ILE A 221 -2.95 -9.86 -14.01
C ILE A 221 -2.51 -8.50 -14.57
N SER A 222 -3.17 -8.06 -15.64
CA SER A 222 -3.10 -6.69 -16.12
C SER A 222 -4.17 -5.80 -15.46
N TRP A 223 -4.06 -4.48 -15.65
CA TRP A 223 -5.13 -3.54 -15.27
C TRP A 223 -6.43 -3.82 -16.04
N TYR A 224 -6.32 -4.27 -17.30
CA TYR A 224 -7.47 -4.69 -18.10
C TYR A 224 -8.21 -5.87 -17.46
N ASP A 225 -7.47 -6.93 -17.06
CA ASP A 225 -8.05 -8.09 -16.39
C ASP A 225 -8.73 -7.69 -15.07
N PHE A 226 -8.10 -6.77 -14.32
CA PHE A 226 -8.67 -6.27 -13.09
C PHE A 226 -9.96 -5.49 -13.34
N ALA A 227 -10.02 -4.61 -14.36
CA ALA A 227 -11.23 -3.89 -14.73
C ALA A 227 -12.36 -4.83 -15.19
N ALA A 228 -12.05 -5.85 -16.00
CA ALA A 228 -13.01 -6.86 -16.42
C ALA A 228 -13.62 -7.61 -15.22
N ALA A 229 -12.76 -8.01 -14.27
CA ALA A 229 -13.21 -8.67 -13.05
C ALA A 229 -14.05 -7.76 -12.15
N ILE A 230 -13.69 -6.48 -12.03
CA ILE A 230 -14.49 -5.49 -11.29
C ILE A 230 -15.89 -5.38 -11.90
N GLN A 231 -16.01 -5.36 -13.23
CA GLN A 231 -17.31 -5.33 -13.90
C GLN A 231 -18.14 -6.58 -13.57
N GLU A 232 -17.55 -7.77 -13.73
CA GLU A 232 -18.27 -9.02 -13.47
C GLU A 232 -18.75 -9.13 -12.01
N GLU A 233 -17.86 -8.85 -11.05
CA GLU A 233 -18.22 -8.95 -9.64
C GLU A 233 -19.15 -7.80 -9.21
N GLY A 234 -19.00 -6.61 -9.80
CA GLY A 234 -19.90 -5.47 -9.57
C GLY A 234 -21.34 -5.72 -10.05
N ILE A 235 -21.51 -6.39 -11.20
CA ILE A 235 -22.84 -6.82 -11.69
C ILE A 235 -23.44 -7.86 -10.74
N LYS A 236 -22.67 -8.89 -10.35
CA LYS A 236 -23.16 -9.92 -9.41
C LYS A 236 -23.59 -9.35 -8.06
N ALA A 237 -22.89 -8.32 -7.59
CA ALA A 237 -23.22 -7.62 -6.35
C ALA A 237 -24.32 -6.56 -6.51
N GLY A 238 -24.83 -6.32 -7.71
CA GLY A 238 -25.87 -5.30 -7.95
C GLY A 238 -25.38 -3.85 -7.92
N LEU A 239 -24.06 -3.62 -7.88
CA LEU A 239 -23.46 -2.28 -7.98
C LEU A 239 -23.45 -1.73 -9.40
N LEU A 240 -23.59 -2.58 -10.41
CA LEU A 240 -23.68 -2.24 -11.82
C LEU A 240 -24.93 -2.90 -12.42
N GLU A 241 -25.75 -2.13 -13.12
CA GLU A 241 -26.99 -2.63 -13.76
C GLU A 241 -26.70 -3.43 -15.04
N LYS A 242 -25.64 -3.10 -15.75
CA LYS A 242 -25.27 -3.69 -17.05
C LYS A 242 -23.76 -3.72 -17.26
N SER A 243 -23.32 -4.59 -18.16
CA SER A 243 -21.94 -4.56 -18.66
C SER A 243 -21.78 -3.48 -19.72
N ILE A 244 -20.60 -2.86 -19.78
CA ILE A 244 -20.19 -1.99 -20.87
C ILE A 244 -18.94 -2.56 -21.55
N PRO A 245 -18.66 -2.25 -22.82
CA PRO A 245 -17.44 -2.66 -23.50
C PRO A 245 -16.19 -2.13 -22.79
N ILE A 246 -15.20 -3.00 -22.56
CA ILE A 246 -13.89 -2.64 -22.07
C ILE A 246 -12.87 -2.99 -23.16
N SER A 247 -12.19 -1.98 -23.70
CA SER A 247 -11.17 -2.16 -24.73
C SER A 247 -9.80 -2.25 -24.08
N SER A 248 -9.02 -3.23 -24.52
CA SER A 248 -7.60 -3.36 -24.18
C SER A 248 -6.78 -2.36 -24.98
N ILE A 249 -5.94 -1.57 -24.31
CA ILE A 249 -5.02 -0.61 -24.92
C ILE A 249 -3.60 -0.81 -24.37
N SER A 250 -2.59 -0.32 -25.10
CA SER A 250 -1.21 -0.29 -24.61
C SER A 250 -0.94 0.95 -23.76
N THR A 251 0.13 0.90 -22.97
CA THR A 251 0.67 2.04 -22.21
C THR A 251 0.92 3.26 -23.14
N ALA A 252 1.41 3.04 -24.36
CA ALA A 252 1.65 4.11 -25.34
C ALA A 252 0.35 4.82 -25.78
N GLN A 253 -0.79 4.16 -25.70
CA GLN A 253 -2.12 4.75 -25.99
C GLN A 253 -2.76 5.47 -24.81
N TYR A 254 -2.15 5.36 -23.62
CA TYR A 254 -2.59 6.04 -22.40
C TYR A 254 -1.43 6.82 -21.77
N PRO A 255 -1.02 7.94 -22.37
CA PRO A 255 0.11 8.72 -21.87
C PRO A 255 -0.18 9.28 -20.48
N THR A 256 0.78 9.12 -19.57
CA THR A 256 0.75 9.62 -18.18
C THR A 256 2.06 10.35 -17.88
N LEU A 257 2.05 11.24 -16.89
CA LEU A 257 3.27 11.99 -16.50
C LEU A 257 4.33 11.03 -15.92
N ALA A 258 3.91 10.13 -15.06
CA ALA A 258 4.80 9.13 -14.48
C ALA A 258 4.95 7.90 -15.39
N THR A 259 6.18 7.42 -15.55
CA THR A 259 6.45 6.11 -16.17
C THR A 259 6.09 5.00 -15.16
N ARG A 260 5.30 4.03 -15.61
CA ARG A 260 4.91 2.87 -14.81
C ARG A 260 5.68 1.62 -15.24
N PRO A 261 6.09 0.74 -14.30
CA PRO A 261 6.74 -0.51 -14.65
C PRO A 261 5.80 -1.41 -15.47
N ALA A 262 6.33 -2.03 -16.53
CA ALA A 262 5.56 -3.00 -17.34
C ALA A 262 5.26 -4.30 -16.56
N TYR A 263 6.14 -4.64 -15.61
CA TYR A 263 5.99 -5.81 -14.74
C TYR A 263 6.35 -5.45 -13.30
N SER A 264 5.45 -5.69 -12.34
CA SER A 264 5.67 -5.37 -10.93
C SER A 264 5.21 -6.45 -9.95
N VAL A 265 5.15 -7.70 -10.41
CA VAL A 265 4.76 -8.84 -9.57
C VAL A 265 5.80 -9.08 -8.48
N LEU A 266 5.33 -9.22 -7.24
CA LEU A 266 6.16 -9.44 -6.07
C LEU A 266 6.17 -10.92 -5.65
N ASP A 267 7.34 -11.47 -5.31
CA ASP A 267 7.47 -12.78 -4.66
C ASP A 267 7.20 -12.61 -3.16
N CYS A 268 6.11 -13.21 -2.67
CA CYS A 268 5.68 -13.12 -1.28
C CYS A 268 6.12 -14.33 -0.42
N THR A 269 6.93 -15.24 -0.97
CA THR A 269 7.32 -16.51 -0.32
C THR A 269 7.95 -16.29 1.06
N ARG A 270 8.80 -15.28 1.19
CA ARG A 270 9.44 -14.94 2.47
C ARG A 270 8.42 -14.47 3.51
N ALA A 271 7.48 -13.63 3.12
CA ALA A 271 6.42 -13.14 4.02
C ALA A 271 5.52 -14.30 4.51
N GLU A 272 5.14 -15.19 3.59
CA GLU A 272 4.34 -16.38 3.92
C GLU A 272 5.05 -17.30 4.92
N ALA A 273 6.37 -17.52 4.74
CA ALA A 273 7.16 -18.40 5.60
C ALA A 273 7.38 -17.80 7.01
N ASP A 274 7.81 -16.52 7.07
CA ASP A 274 8.24 -15.91 8.34
C ASP A 274 7.05 -15.52 9.24
N PHE A 275 5.90 -15.18 8.68
CA PHE A 275 4.74 -14.69 9.42
C PHE A 275 3.52 -15.64 9.38
N ALA A 276 3.71 -16.87 8.90
CA ALA A 276 2.65 -17.88 8.80
C ALA A 276 1.36 -17.33 8.17
N CYS A 277 1.51 -16.46 7.16
CA CYS A 277 0.39 -15.90 6.42
C CYS A 277 0.25 -16.63 5.09
N THR A 278 -1.00 -16.83 4.65
CA THR A 278 -1.29 -17.34 3.31
C THR A 278 -2.04 -16.25 2.56
N THR A 279 -1.47 -15.81 1.45
CA THR A 279 -2.18 -14.86 0.59
C THR A 279 -3.29 -15.58 -0.16
N ALA A 280 -4.50 -15.01 -0.15
CA ALA A 280 -5.63 -15.56 -0.89
C ALA A 280 -5.60 -15.12 -2.36
N PRO A 281 -6.30 -15.83 -3.27
CA PRO A 281 -6.45 -15.38 -4.64
C PRO A 281 -7.06 -13.98 -4.72
N TRP A 282 -6.48 -13.10 -5.53
CA TRP A 282 -6.91 -11.71 -5.67
C TRP A 282 -8.40 -11.57 -6.01
N ARG A 283 -8.96 -12.52 -6.76
CA ARG A 283 -10.36 -12.48 -7.15
C ARG A 283 -11.31 -12.73 -5.98
N GLU A 284 -10.92 -13.54 -5.04
CA GLU A 284 -11.68 -13.76 -3.80
C GLU A 284 -11.65 -12.51 -2.93
N GLN A 285 -10.49 -11.88 -2.81
CA GLN A 285 -10.35 -10.60 -2.10
C GLN A 285 -11.17 -9.49 -2.75
N LEU A 286 -11.19 -9.44 -4.10
CA LEU A 286 -12.02 -8.48 -4.83
C LEU A 286 -13.51 -8.63 -4.49
N ARG A 287 -14.03 -9.86 -4.46
CA ARG A 287 -15.43 -10.12 -4.08
C ARG A 287 -15.73 -9.63 -2.68
N GLN A 288 -14.85 -9.90 -1.71
CA GLN A 288 -15.03 -9.44 -0.33
C GLN A 288 -15.07 -7.92 -0.25
N VAL A 289 -14.17 -7.22 -0.95
CA VAL A 289 -14.15 -5.75 -0.96
C VAL A 289 -15.37 -5.17 -1.65
N ILE A 290 -15.84 -5.77 -2.75
CA ILE A 290 -17.08 -5.35 -3.44
C ILE A 290 -18.29 -5.53 -2.53
N GLN A 291 -18.39 -6.65 -1.80
CA GLN A 291 -19.44 -6.86 -0.80
C GLN A 291 -19.42 -5.77 0.28
N CYS A 292 -18.23 -5.40 0.77
CA CYS A 292 -18.10 -4.29 1.74
C CYS A 292 -18.51 -2.93 1.18
N ILE A 293 -18.47 -2.71 -0.14
CA ILE A 293 -19.00 -1.49 -0.78
C ILE A 293 -20.53 -1.54 -0.78
N GLN A 294 -21.10 -2.66 -1.23
CA GLN A 294 -22.56 -2.86 -1.28
C GLN A 294 -23.24 -2.67 0.09
N ASP A 295 -22.64 -3.18 1.15
CA ASP A 295 -23.19 -3.08 2.52
C ASP A 295 -23.18 -1.66 3.10
N ARG A 296 -22.60 -0.67 2.40
CA ARG A 296 -22.47 0.73 2.82
C ARG A 296 -23.36 1.70 2.09
N ASP A 297 -23.76 1.33 0.88
CA ASP A 297 -24.68 2.10 0.02
C ASP A 297 -26.14 1.73 0.34
#